data_afc341a2001e28084b7548d69641a5c9
#
_entry.id   afc341a2001e28084b7548d69641a5c9
#
_cell.length_a   1.000
_cell.length_b   1.000
_cell.length_c   1.000
_cell.angle_alpha   90.00
_cell.angle_beta   90.00
_cell.angle_gamma   90.00
#
_symmetry.space_group_name_H-M   'P 1'
#
loop_
_entity.id
_entity.type
_entity.pdbx_description
1 polymer ?
#
loop_
_entity_poly.entity_id
_entity_poly.type
_entity_poly.pdbx_seq_one_letter_code
_entity_poly.pdbx_strand_id
1 'polypeptide(L)'
;MASTSASPIPDVCLLVEGTYPFVAGGVSSWVHDIIRGHPELTFAVLNVGSHPAAYGEPRYQLPENVVGLHRVFCQETARAPLDGDERAELREEIRRLRETADARTEPSRVLEGLRRLHLEEDADPEIWRGILTDLAAADLSLPELLYGRASFDLLTAIAEQVASEAPFLDLFWHYRAIHVPVLRLLAAPVVEATCYHAVSTGYAGLVASVWSHRTGRQMALTEHGIYSRERDMELARADWIRDAAEADDGGFGLRTATWAPRISPLRRLWSRFFRGLSRLTYAQATRILTLSDVNRKKQIADGAPVEKIDIVPNGVDLPAEPPPLLQADEAAADGHEVIELRPSPMRVGFVGRVVPIKDLITFIRGCDEALRSVDLDVRVIGPMEEDGGYASRCRDLVARLGRAEQIRFLGPMPPAKIYPDLDVVVLTSFSEGQPLVILEAYACGVPVISTDVGACREMVEGRTEADRAIGPSGFVTRVATPKETAKALITLARDPKLRRRMGAAGRKRVTTFYQRQDMLAAYRALYGSMGAAGPAVAAAKGDAPAGNVTAEA
;
A
#
# COMPACT_ATOMS: atom_id res chain seq x y z
N MET A 1 25.96 25.96 30.89
CA MET A 1 25.97 25.48 29.49
C MET A 1 25.49 24.04 29.51
N ALA A 2 24.23 23.82 29.22
CA ALA A 2 23.68 22.47 29.11
C ALA A 2 24.16 21.88 27.76
N SER A 3 24.94 20.83 27.83
CA SER A 3 25.32 20.01 26.68
C SER A 3 24.03 19.48 26.04
N THR A 4 23.66 20.01 24.88
CA THR A 4 22.67 19.38 24.00
C THR A 4 23.31 18.12 23.48
N SER A 5 23.08 16.98 24.17
CA SER A 5 23.40 15.67 23.61
C SER A 5 22.56 15.54 22.33
N ALA A 6 23.22 15.52 21.17
CA ALA A 6 22.56 15.20 19.91
C ALA A 6 21.84 13.86 20.10
N SER A 7 20.55 13.81 19.82
CA SER A 7 19.79 12.55 19.85
C SER A 7 20.48 11.55 18.94
N PRO A 8 20.64 10.30 19.35
CA PRO A 8 21.31 9.29 18.54
C PRO A 8 20.59 9.16 17.18
N ILE A 9 21.39 9.04 16.11
CA ILE A 9 20.89 8.83 14.75
C ILE A 9 20.15 7.47 14.74
N PRO A 10 18.86 7.41 14.36
CA PRO A 10 18.12 6.16 14.30
C PRO A 10 18.72 5.20 13.25
N ASP A 11 18.64 3.90 13.54
CA ASP A 11 19.11 2.86 12.62
C ASP A 11 18.31 2.86 11.32
N VAL A 12 16.99 3.00 11.40
CA VAL A 12 16.08 2.96 10.26
C VAL A 12 15.09 4.13 10.31
N CYS A 13 14.96 4.88 9.23
CA CYS A 13 13.83 5.77 9.02
C CYS A 13 12.79 5.08 8.12
N LEU A 14 11.62 4.76 8.69
CA LEU A 14 10.47 4.21 7.96
C LEU A 14 9.63 5.36 7.39
N LEU A 15 9.43 5.38 6.07
CA LEU A 15 8.62 6.38 5.39
C LEU A 15 7.30 5.76 4.96
N VAL A 16 6.20 6.27 5.51
CA VAL A 16 4.84 5.77 5.30
C VAL A 16 3.93 6.85 4.70
N GLU A 17 2.96 6.46 3.87
CA GLU A 17 2.03 7.38 3.24
C GLU A 17 0.63 7.17 3.81
N GLY A 18 0.10 8.16 4.52
CA GLY A 18 -1.29 8.21 5.00
C GLY A 18 -1.72 7.10 5.97
N THR A 19 -0.77 6.32 6.51
CA THR A 19 -1.08 5.10 7.26
C THR A 19 -0.62 5.17 8.72
N TYR A 20 0.44 4.46 9.09
CA TYR A 20 0.95 4.34 10.45
C TYR A 20 1.47 5.69 11.00
N PRO A 21 1.21 6.01 12.26
CA PRO A 21 0.42 5.27 13.26
C PRO A 21 -1.07 5.68 13.32
N PHE A 22 -1.59 6.46 12.39
CA PHE A 22 -2.89 7.14 12.48
C PHE A 22 -4.06 6.34 11.91
N VAL A 23 -3.83 5.45 10.94
CA VAL A 23 -4.88 4.68 10.26
C VAL A 23 -4.66 3.19 10.49
N ALA A 24 -5.69 2.48 10.94
CA ALA A 24 -5.66 1.03 11.09
C ALA A 24 -5.76 0.34 9.71
N GLY A 25 -4.92 -0.67 9.47
CA GLY A 25 -4.91 -1.41 8.21
C GLY A 25 -3.71 -2.35 8.10
N GLY A 26 -3.67 -3.15 7.05
CA GLY A 26 -2.63 -4.16 6.84
C GLY A 26 -1.22 -3.59 6.84
N VAL A 27 -0.98 -2.50 6.11
CA VAL A 27 0.34 -1.83 6.07
C VAL A 27 0.72 -1.27 7.44
N SER A 28 -0.23 -0.64 8.15
CA SER A 28 0.04 -0.11 9.51
C SER A 28 0.34 -1.21 10.52
N SER A 29 -0.38 -2.33 10.47
CA SER A 29 -0.07 -3.50 11.31
C SER A 29 1.29 -4.07 10.99
N TRP A 30 1.63 -4.18 9.71
CA TRP A 30 2.92 -4.65 9.27
C TRP A 30 4.07 -3.73 9.75
N VAL A 31 3.94 -2.40 9.61
CA VAL A 31 4.92 -1.44 10.14
C VAL A 31 5.10 -1.59 11.64
N HIS A 32 3.99 -1.72 12.37
CA HIS A 32 4.02 -1.93 13.81
C HIS A 32 4.73 -3.23 14.20
N ASP A 33 4.48 -4.31 13.46
CA ASP A 33 5.13 -5.62 13.66
C ASP A 33 6.62 -5.58 13.35
N ILE A 34 7.04 -4.88 12.28
CA ILE A 34 8.47 -4.67 11.97
C ILE A 34 9.18 -3.94 13.10
N ILE A 35 8.61 -2.86 13.61
CA ILE A 35 9.24 -2.09 14.70
C ILE A 35 9.33 -2.94 15.97
N ARG A 36 8.25 -3.60 16.38
CA ARG A 36 8.22 -4.45 17.58
C ARG A 36 9.08 -5.70 17.46
N GLY A 37 9.19 -6.23 16.24
CA GLY A 37 9.98 -7.44 15.96
C GLY A 37 11.48 -7.21 15.95
N HIS A 38 11.94 -5.95 16.01
CA HIS A 38 13.35 -5.58 16.04
C HIS A 38 13.64 -4.63 17.22
N PRO A 39 13.47 -5.09 18.47
CA PRO A 39 13.68 -4.25 19.65
C PRO A 39 15.14 -3.79 19.81
N GLU A 40 16.07 -4.45 19.13
CA GLU A 40 17.49 -4.09 19.07
C GLU A 40 17.79 -2.89 18.14
N LEU A 41 16.85 -2.51 17.26
CA LEU A 41 17.02 -1.38 16.34
C LEU A 41 16.21 -0.18 16.80
N THR A 42 16.71 1.01 16.53
CA THR A 42 16.01 2.28 16.73
C THR A 42 15.36 2.76 15.44
N PHE A 43 14.12 3.23 15.53
CA PHE A 43 13.35 3.66 14.39
C PHE A 43 12.95 5.15 14.48
N ALA A 44 13.08 5.88 13.38
CA ALA A 44 12.28 7.06 13.13
C ALA A 44 11.14 6.71 12.17
N VAL A 45 10.00 7.37 12.30
CA VAL A 45 8.87 7.22 11.38
C VAL A 45 8.58 8.58 10.76
N LEU A 46 8.59 8.65 9.43
CA LEU A 46 8.04 9.78 8.69
C LEU A 46 6.67 9.42 8.13
N ASN A 47 5.64 10.10 8.58
CA ASN A 47 4.29 10.01 8.00
C ASN A 47 4.10 11.13 6.98
N VAL A 48 3.93 10.76 5.71
CA VAL A 48 3.53 11.67 4.64
C VAL A 48 2.02 11.71 4.58
N GLY A 49 1.43 12.80 5.03
CA GLY A 49 -0.02 12.98 5.11
C GLY A 49 -0.59 13.87 4.01
N SER A 50 -1.89 13.75 3.74
CA SER A 50 -2.58 14.64 2.80
C SER A 50 -2.73 16.05 3.38
N HIS A 51 -3.36 16.18 4.54
CA HIS A 51 -3.66 17.43 5.20
C HIS A 51 -3.65 17.23 6.73
N PRO A 52 -3.20 18.19 7.55
CA PRO A 52 -3.15 18.05 9.01
C PRO A 52 -4.48 17.64 9.66
N ALA A 53 -5.61 18.19 9.19
CA ALA A 53 -6.94 17.88 9.74
C ALA A 53 -7.48 16.51 9.35
N ALA A 54 -6.83 15.78 8.43
CA ALA A 54 -7.25 14.44 8.03
C ALA A 54 -6.86 13.35 9.05
N TYR A 55 -6.01 13.69 10.03
CA TYR A 55 -5.46 12.74 10.99
C TYR A 55 -5.74 13.19 12.42
N GLY A 56 -6.42 12.33 13.18
CA GLY A 56 -6.63 12.49 14.62
C GLY A 56 -5.47 11.96 15.45
N GLU A 57 -5.78 11.47 16.65
CA GLU A 57 -4.82 10.81 17.53
C GLU A 57 -4.30 9.49 16.93
N PRO A 58 -3.05 9.09 17.24
CA PRO A 58 -2.50 7.82 16.83
C PRO A 58 -3.38 6.64 17.27
N ARG A 59 -3.64 5.71 16.37
CA ARG A 59 -4.39 4.47 16.67
C ARG A 59 -3.48 3.35 17.19
N TYR A 60 -2.18 3.49 17.04
CA TYR A 60 -1.19 2.56 17.56
C TYR A 60 -0.36 3.26 18.63
N GLN A 61 -0.18 2.61 19.78
CA GLN A 61 0.81 3.03 20.75
C GLN A 61 2.20 2.78 20.16
N LEU A 62 3.01 3.85 20.07
CA LEU A 62 4.36 3.72 19.54
C LEU A 62 5.23 2.83 20.44
N PRO A 63 5.95 1.84 19.89
CA PRO A 63 6.92 1.06 20.63
C PRO A 63 8.08 1.93 21.16
N GLU A 64 8.72 1.51 22.25
CA GLU A 64 9.79 2.27 22.94
C GLU A 64 11.02 2.53 22.04
N ASN A 65 11.27 1.68 21.07
CA ASN A 65 12.35 1.83 20.11
C ASN A 65 12.04 2.77 18.94
N VAL A 66 10.88 3.46 18.94
CA VAL A 66 10.59 4.60 18.05
C VAL A 66 11.12 5.87 18.70
N VAL A 67 12.24 6.37 18.20
CA VAL A 67 12.94 7.55 18.74
C VAL A 67 12.48 8.87 18.11
N GLY A 68 11.67 8.82 17.03
CA GLY A 68 11.14 10.02 16.37
C GLY A 68 9.92 9.73 15.53
N LEU A 69 8.89 10.59 15.63
CA LEU A 69 7.73 10.61 14.73
C LEU A 69 7.69 11.98 14.03
N HIS A 70 7.90 11.95 12.74
CA HIS A 70 7.93 13.14 11.88
C HIS A 70 6.69 13.13 10.98
N ARG A 71 6.20 14.30 10.62
CA ARG A 71 5.03 14.45 9.73
C ARG A 71 5.30 15.53 8.69
N VAL A 72 4.99 15.20 7.45
CA VAL A 72 5.01 16.14 6.33
C VAL A 72 3.68 16.04 5.59
N PHE A 73 3.11 17.20 5.24
CA PHE A 73 1.80 17.25 4.60
C PHE A 73 1.88 17.76 3.16
N CYS A 74 1.19 17.08 2.26
CA CYS A 74 1.06 17.48 0.86
C CYS A 74 0.31 18.80 0.69
N GLN A 75 -0.64 19.09 1.61
CA GLN A 75 -1.45 20.30 1.62
C GLN A 75 -1.35 21.01 2.96
N GLU A 76 -1.38 22.35 2.96
CA GLU A 76 -1.51 23.15 4.17
C GLU A 76 -2.98 23.34 4.56
N THR A 77 -3.18 23.69 5.82
CA THR A 77 -4.48 24.21 6.27
C THR A 77 -4.86 25.42 5.43
N ALA A 78 -6.07 25.42 4.90
CA ALA A 78 -6.58 26.56 4.15
C ALA A 78 -6.44 27.83 5.03
N ARG A 79 -5.64 28.78 4.59
CA ARG A 79 -5.59 30.10 5.25
C ARG A 79 -6.94 30.78 5.07
N ALA A 80 -7.33 31.57 6.06
CA ALA A 80 -8.44 32.50 5.90
C ALA A 80 -8.24 33.34 4.63
N PRO A 81 -9.30 33.79 3.96
CA PRO A 81 -9.15 34.70 2.83
C PRO A 81 -8.27 35.89 3.23
N LEU A 82 -7.22 36.12 2.45
CA LEU A 82 -6.30 37.23 2.67
C LEU A 82 -7.08 38.54 2.70
N ASP A 83 -6.75 39.44 3.63
CA ASP A 83 -7.27 40.79 3.64
C ASP A 83 -6.62 41.67 2.54
N GLY A 84 -6.98 42.96 2.52
CA GLY A 84 -6.52 43.89 1.47
C GLY A 84 -5.01 44.11 1.49
N ASP A 85 -4.42 44.21 2.69
CA ASP A 85 -3.00 44.51 2.91
C ASP A 85 -2.18 43.25 2.63
N GLU A 86 -2.59 42.08 3.14
CA GLU A 86 -1.95 40.78 2.84
C GLU A 86 -1.95 40.47 1.33
N ARG A 87 -3.02 40.85 0.60
CA ARG A 87 -3.06 40.72 -0.87
C ARG A 87 -2.10 41.65 -1.57
N ALA A 88 -1.89 42.86 -1.04
CA ALA A 88 -0.94 43.81 -1.60
C ALA A 88 0.50 43.34 -1.36
N GLU A 89 0.81 42.88 -0.17
CA GLU A 89 2.13 42.30 0.17
C GLU A 89 2.43 41.08 -0.71
N LEU A 90 1.48 40.16 -0.87
CA LEU A 90 1.63 38.99 -1.73
C LEU A 90 1.86 39.38 -3.21
N ARG A 91 1.16 40.41 -3.72
CA ARG A 91 1.39 40.91 -5.10
C ARG A 91 2.80 41.46 -5.28
N GLU A 92 3.29 42.19 -4.29
CA GLU A 92 4.64 42.77 -4.30
C GLU A 92 5.69 41.65 -4.20
N GLU A 93 5.48 40.66 -3.35
CA GLU A 93 6.32 39.47 -3.26
C GLU A 93 6.36 38.69 -4.58
N ILE A 94 5.21 38.45 -5.20
CA ILE A 94 5.11 37.81 -6.53
C ILE A 94 5.85 38.63 -7.58
N ARG A 95 5.77 39.96 -7.54
CA ARG A 95 6.48 40.82 -8.49
C ARG A 95 8.00 40.68 -8.33
N ARG A 96 8.54 40.74 -7.09
CA ARG A 96 9.96 40.54 -6.80
C ARG A 96 10.44 39.15 -7.23
N LEU A 97 9.65 38.12 -6.97
CA LEU A 97 9.98 36.74 -7.34
C LEU A 97 10.02 36.52 -8.85
N ARG A 98 9.12 37.20 -9.60
CA ARG A 98 9.18 37.20 -11.08
C ARG A 98 10.45 37.89 -11.59
N GLU A 99 10.78 39.06 -11.05
CA GLU A 99 12.00 39.78 -11.41
C GLU A 99 13.26 38.97 -11.10
N THR A 100 13.26 38.22 -9.99
CA THR A 100 14.38 37.35 -9.59
C THR A 100 14.44 36.07 -10.45
N ALA A 101 13.29 35.48 -10.77
CA ALA A 101 13.22 34.28 -11.62
C ALA A 101 13.60 34.60 -13.08
N ASP A 102 13.16 35.75 -13.59
CA ASP A 102 13.52 36.21 -14.93
C ASP A 102 15.00 36.61 -15.05
N ALA A 103 15.66 36.94 -13.91
CA ALA A 103 17.08 37.23 -13.85
C ALA A 103 17.99 35.99 -13.75
N ARG A 104 17.41 34.77 -13.57
CA ARG A 104 18.20 33.53 -13.61
C ARG A 104 18.74 33.28 -15.00
N THR A 105 20.05 33.10 -15.06
CA THR A 105 20.76 32.74 -16.31
C THR A 105 20.64 31.26 -16.64
N GLU A 106 20.36 30.41 -15.65
CA GLU A 106 20.21 28.95 -15.84
C GLU A 106 18.82 28.47 -15.40
N PRO A 107 18.19 27.54 -16.15
CA PRO A 107 16.91 26.97 -15.77
C PRO A 107 17.03 26.15 -14.50
N SER A 108 15.96 26.13 -13.68
CA SER A 108 15.90 25.29 -12.47
C SER A 108 16.00 23.82 -12.87
N ARG A 109 16.90 23.08 -12.19
CA ARG A 109 17.05 21.63 -12.36
C ARG A 109 15.79 20.91 -11.89
N VAL A 110 15.13 21.38 -10.83
CA VAL A 110 13.87 20.79 -10.35
C VAL A 110 12.79 20.88 -11.43
N LEU A 111 12.66 22.02 -12.15
CA LEU A 111 11.71 22.12 -13.26
C LEU A 111 12.04 21.15 -14.39
N GLU A 112 13.31 20.96 -14.73
CA GLU A 112 13.72 19.97 -15.73
C GLU A 112 13.43 18.54 -15.24
N GLY A 113 13.70 18.24 -13.99
CA GLY A 113 13.34 16.97 -13.36
C GLY A 113 11.82 16.70 -13.42
N LEU A 114 10.99 17.72 -13.11
CA LEU A 114 9.52 17.62 -13.22
C LEU A 114 9.08 17.42 -14.68
N ARG A 115 9.71 18.10 -15.63
CA ARG A 115 9.43 17.92 -17.05
C ARG A 115 9.69 16.47 -17.48
N ARG A 116 10.86 15.95 -17.16
CA ARG A 116 11.25 14.58 -17.48
C ARG A 116 10.39 13.54 -16.76
N LEU A 117 9.98 13.79 -15.51
CA LEU A 117 9.08 12.91 -14.76
C LEU A 117 7.75 12.64 -15.48
N HIS A 118 7.23 13.64 -16.21
CA HIS A 118 5.99 13.51 -16.99
C HIS A 118 6.19 13.00 -18.41
N LEU A 119 7.32 13.32 -19.03
CA LEU A 119 7.52 13.10 -20.46
C LEU A 119 8.35 11.85 -20.76
N GLU A 120 9.13 11.36 -19.76
CA GLU A 120 9.97 10.18 -19.95
C GLU A 120 9.16 8.90 -20.02
N GLU A 121 9.38 8.11 -21.06
CA GLU A 121 8.73 6.81 -21.28
C GLU A 121 9.70 5.63 -21.11
N ASP A 122 11.00 5.87 -21.25
CA ASP A 122 12.00 4.83 -21.08
C ASP A 122 12.03 4.34 -19.62
N ALA A 123 12.24 3.05 -19.46
CA ALA A 123 12.32 2.41 -18.14
C ALA A 123 13.77 2.26 -17.64
N ASP A 124 14.77 2.76 -18.36
CA ASP A 124 16.17 2.68 -17.95
C ASP A 124 16.41 3.33 -16.59
N PRO A 125 16.87 2.58 -15.59
CA PRO A 125 17.11 3.10 -14.24
C PRO A 125 18.11 4.27 -14.18
N GLU A 126 19.06 4.37 -15.10
CA GLU A 126 20.03 5.47 -15.12
C GLU A 126 19.37 6.80 -15.51
N ILE A 127 18.42 6.77 -16.44
CA ILE A 127 17.63 7.95 -16.79
C ILE A 127 16.87 8.45 -15.56
N TRP A 128 16.26 7.54 -14.78
CA TRP A 128 15.48 7.87 -13.58
C TRP A 128 16.35 8.35 -12.43
N ARG A 129 17.59 7.87 -12.29
CA ARG A 129 18.58 8.45 -11.36
C ARG A 129 18.97 9.86 -11.74
N GLY A 130 19.11 10.15 -13.05
CA GLY A 130 19.31 11.50 -13.56
C GLY A 130 18.16 12.44 -13.21
N ILE A 131 16.91 11.99 -13.38
CA ILE A 131 15.72 12.75 -12.98
C ILE A 131 15.70 13.00 -11.47
N LEU A 132 16.04 12.01 -10.66
CA LEU A 132 16.15 12.16 -9.21
C LEU A 132 17.21 13.21 -8.82
N THR A 133 18.36 13.18 -9.49
CA THR A 133 19.43 14.16 -9.26
C THR A 133 18.95 15.59 -9.52
N ASP A 134 18.14 15.80 -10.55
CA ASP A 134 17.55 17.09 -10.87
C ASP A 134 16.51 17.51 -9.81
N LEU A 135 15.61 16.60 -9.42
CA LEU A 135 14.61 16.85 -8.37
C LEU A 135 15.25 17.12 -7.00
N ALA A 136 16.40 16.51 -6.72
CA ALA A 136 17.11 16.69 -5.46
C ALA A 136 17.90 18.01 -5.36
N ALA A 137 17.98 18.80 -6.42
CA ALA A 137 18.76 20.03 -6.47
C ALA A 137 18.25 21.14 -5.54
N ALA A 138 16.96 21.09 -5.15
CA ALA A 138 16.30 22.06 -4.25
C ALA A 138 16.45 23.54 -4.68
N ASP A 139 16.51 23.77 -5.99
CA ASP A 139 16.74 25.10 -6.60
C ASP A 139 15.45 25.77 -7.11
N LEU A 140 14.29 25.33 -6.66
CA LEU A 140 12.98 25.87 -7.02
C LEU A 140 12.17 26.20 -5.76
N SER A 141 11.68 27.42 -5.70
CA SER A 141 10.74 27.86 -4.66
C SER A 141 9.29 27.65 -5.09
N LEU A 142 8.37 27.59 -4.10
CA LEU A 142 6.94 27.46 -4.38
C LEU A 142 6.38 28.66 -5.19
N PRO A 143 6.74 29.93 -4.92
CA PRO A 143 6.33 31.04 -5.77
C PRO A 143 6.84 30.94 -7.23
N GLU A 144 8.07 30.50 -7.45
CA GLU A 144 8.60 30.27 -8.81
C GLU A 144 7.80 29.19 -9.55
N LEU A 145 7.43 28.10 -8.87
CA LEU A 145 6.56 27.06 -9.42
C LEU A 145 5.17 27.63 -9.80
N LEU A 146 4.60 28.46 -8.95
CA LEU A 146 3.23 28.94 -9.13
C LEU A 146 3.11 30.12 -10.12
N TYR A 147 4.14 30.95 -10.24
CA TYR A 147 4.07 32.23 -10.94
C TYR A 147 5.21 32.46 -11.95
N GLY A 148 6.22 31.58 -11.99
CA GLY A 148 7.38 31.72 -12.87
C GLY A 148 7.08 31.40 -14.32
N ARG A 149 7.76 32.08 -15.25
CA ARG A 149 7.64 31.86 -16.70
C ARG A 149 8.03 30.42 -17.07
N ALA A 150 9.14 29.92 -16.54
CA ALA A 150 9.62 28.57 -16.82
C ALA A 150 8.65 27.48 -16.36
N SER A 151 7.91 27.71 -15.25
CA SER A 151 6.85 26.82 -14.82
C SER A 151 5.65 26.81 -15.77
N PHE A 152 5.32 27.96 -16.36
CA PHE A 152 4.28 28.05 -17.38
C PHE A 152 4.71 27.33 -18.69
N ASP A 153 5.97 27.45 -19.06
CA ASP A 153 6.52 26.74 -20.22
C ASP A 153 6.50 25.21 -20.00
N LEU A 154 6.76 24.74 -18.76
CA LEU A 154 6.58 23.34 -18.38
C LEU A 154 5.11 22.90 -18.49
N LEU A 155 4.16 23.70 -17.97
CA LEU A 155 2.72 23.42 -18.10
C LEU A 155 2.32 23.30 -19.58
N THR A 156 2.83 24.19 -20.45
CA THR A 156 2.55 24.17 -21.88
C THR A 156 3.11 22.91 -22.55
N ALA A 157 4.35 22.51 -22.22
CA ALA A 157 4.94 21.29 -22.74
C ALA A 157 4.15 20.02 -22.33
N ILE A 158 3.66 19.97 -21.09
CA ILE A 158 2.80 18.90 -20.60
C ILE A 158 1.45 18.92 -21.35
N ALA A 159 0.87 20.11 -21.57
CA ALA A 159 -0.35 20.27 -22.34
C ALA A 159 -0.21 19.65 -23.75
N GLU A 160 0.82 20.02 -24.47
CA GLU A 160 1.04 19.58 -25.85
C GLU A 160 1.29 18.07 -25.98
N GLN A 161 2.05 17.49 -25.06
CA GLN A 161 2.54 16.10 -25.20
C GLN A 161 1.68 15.07 -24.47
N VAL A 162 1.03 15.43 -23.38
CA VAL A 162 0.31 14.48 -22.52
C VAL A 162 -1.19 14.73 -22.48
N ALA A 163 -1.59 16.00 -22.50
CA ALA A 163 -2.97 16.40 -22.21
C ALA A 163 -3.52 17.41 -23.23
N SER A 164 -3.19 17.28 -24.52
CA SER A 164 -3.54 18.23 -25.58
C SER A 164 -5.03 18.50 -25.78
N GLU A 165 -5.88 17.57 -25.37
CA GLU A 165 -7.35 17.68 -25.47
C GLU A 165 -7.99 18.24 -24.17
N ALA A 166 -7.20 18.50 -23.12
CA ALA A 166 -7.73 19.01 -21.85
C ALA A 166 -7.97 20.52 -21.90
N PRO A 167 -9.09 21.02 -21.30
CA PRO A 167 -9.27 22.45 -21.13
C PRO A 167 -8.13 23.04 -20.28
N PHE A 168 -7.59 24.18 -20.72
CA PHE A 168 -6.43 24.80 -20.07
C PHE A 168 -6.62 25.04 -18.58
N LEU A 169 -7.78 25.52 -18.17
CA LEU A 169 -8.05 25.81 -16.75
C LEU A 169 -8.04 24.55 -15.89
N ASP A 170 -8.61 23.45 -16.40
CA ASP A 170 -8.62 22.16 -15.70
C ASP A 170 -7.18 21.63 -15.61
N LEU A 171 -6.44 21.66 -16.71
CA LEU A 171 -5.04 21.27 -16.72
C LEU A 171 -4.18 22.09 -15.73
N PHE A 172 -4.41 23.40 -15.65
CA PHE A 172 -3.72 24.28 -14.71
C PHE A 172 -3.96 23.86 -13.25
N TRP A 173 -5.21 23.55 -12.88
CA TRP A 173 -5.51 23.11 -11.52
C TRP A 173 -4.93 21.73 -11.22
N HIS A 174 -4.96 20.80 -12.17
CA HIS A 174 -4.32 19.49 -12.03
C HIS A 174 -2.79 19.59 -11.95
N TYR A 175 -2.19 20.47 -12.74
CA TYR A 175 -0.75 20.76 -12.66
C TYR A 175 -0.37 21.22 -11.25
N ARG A 176 -1.12 22.16 -10.68
CA ARG A 176 -0.90 22.62 -9.29
C ARG A 176 -1.11 21.49 -8.27
N ALA A 177 -2.17 20.72 -8.43
CA ALA A 177 -2.50 19.62 -7.52
C ALA A 177 -1.42 18.53 -7.49
N ILE A 178 -0.70 18.33 -8.60
CA ILE A 178 0.44 17.40 -8.68
C ILE A 178 1.71 18.02 -8.09
N HIS A 179 2.08 19.22 -8.54
CA HIS A 179 3.44 19.74 -8.32
C HIS A 179 3.62 20.45 -6.98
N VAL A 180 2.57 21.07 -6.42
CA VAL A 180 2.68 21.72 -5.09
C VAL A 180 3.00 20.70 -4.00
N PRO A 181 2.32 19.55 -3.90
CA PRO A 181 2.72 18.48 -2.99
C PRO A 181 4.17 18.01 -3.20
N VAL A 182 4.55 17.78 -4.45
CA VAL A 182 5.92 17.34 -4.79
C VAL A 182 6.94 18.34 -4.27
N LEU A 183 6.80 19.64 -4.58
CA LEU A 183 7.77 20.64 -4.16
C LEU A 183 7.89 20.76 -2.64
N ARG A 184 6.77 20.63 -1.91
CA ARG A 184 6.78 20.60 -0.44
C ARG A 184 7.54 19.41 0.11
N LEU A 185 7.35 18.24 -0.50
CA LEU A 185 8.06 17.03 -0.11
C LEU A 185 9.56 17.11 -0.41
N LEU A 186 9.94 17.70 -1.56
CA LEU A 186 11.34 17.96 -1.91
C LEU A 186 12.03 18.95 -0.94
N ALA A 187 11.27 19.91 -0.39
CA ALA A 187 11.73 20.87 0.60
C ALA A 187 11.69 20.35 2.05
N ALA A 188 11.15 19.15 2.28
CA ALA A 188 11.08 18.59 3.62
C ALA A 188 12.49 18.41 4.23
N PRO A 189 12.69 18.82 5.50
CA PRO A 189 13.97 18.63 6.18
C PRO A 189 14.30 17.15 6.31
N VAL A 190 15.54 16.80 5.99
CA VAL A 190 16.01 15.41 6.05
C VAL A 190 16.01 14.92 7.49
N VAL A 191 15.43 13.78 7.74
CA VAL A 191 15.59 13.02 8.98
C VAL A 191 16.82 12.14 8.82
N GLU A 192 17.89 12.46 9.54
CA GLU A 192 19.11 11.64 9.52
C GLU A 192 18.83 10.23 10.05
N ALA A 193 19.26 9.21 9.31
CA ALA A 193 19.16 7.80 9.70
C ALA A 193 20.30 7.00 9.08
N THR A 194 20.60 5.81 9.60
CA THR A 194 21.58 4.91 8.99
C THR A 194 21.11 4.43 7.64
N CYS A 195 19.82 4.09 7.50
CA CYS A 195 19.19 3.76 6.22
C CYS A 195 17.73 4.22 6.19
N TYR A 196 17.17 4.29 4.97
CA TYR A 196 15.78 4.64 4.72
C TYR A 196 15.00 3.42 4.25
N HIS A 197 13.73 3.32 4.65
CA HIS A 197 12.86 2.27 4.17
C HIS A 197 11.47 2.83 3.82
N ALA A 198 11.16 2.92 2.53
CA ALA A 198 9.85 3.33 2.03
C ALA A 198 8.91 2.12 1.94
N VAL A 199 7.64 2.32 2.30
CA VAL A 199 6.62 1.26 2.21
C VAL A 199 5.68 1.43 1.01
N SER A 200 5.98 2.36 0.12
CA SER A 200 5.30 2.57 -1.17
C SER A 200 6.22 3.31 -2.14
N THR A 201 5.90 3.23 -3.42
CA THR A 201 6.57 3.99 -4.48
C THR A 201 5.96 5.38 -4.72
N GLY A 202 4.96 5.78 -3.91
CA GLY A 202 4.30 7.07 -3.99
C GLY A 202 5.12 8.21 -3.39
N TYR A 203 4.44 9.08 -2.66
CA TYR A 203 5.08 10.22 -2.02
C TYR A 203 6.11 9.82 -0.95
N ALA A 204 5.87 8.72 -0.22
CA ALA A 204 6.87 8.18 0.70
C ALA A 204 8.13 7.70 -0.04
N GLY A 205 7.96 7.03 -1.19
CA GLY A 205 9.05 6.61 -2.07
C GLY A 205 9.84 7.80 -2.63
N LEU A 206 9.15 8.86 -3.05
CA LEU A 206 9.80 10.10 -3.53
C LEU A 206 10.70 10.71 -2.44
N VAL A 207 10.17 10.91 -1.23
CA VAL A 207 10.94 11.51 -0.13
C VAL A 207 12.13 10.62 0.24
N ALA A 208 11.93 9.32 0.38
CA ALA A 208 13.01 8.38 0.69
C ALA A 208 14.10 8.40 -0.38
N SER A 209 13.71 8.46 -1.67
CA SER A 209 14.66 8.54 -2.78
C SER A 209 15.49 9.81 -2.75
N VAL A 210 14.85 10.96 -2.52
CA VAL A 210 15.54 12.26 -2.42
C VAL A 210 16.46 12.30 -1.21
N TRP A 211 16.02 11.81 -0.05
CA TRP A 211 16.87 11.79 1.15
C TRP A 211 18.04 10.83 1.00
N SER A 212 17.80 9.63 0.46
CA SER A 212 18.85 8.65 0.13
C SER A 212 19.89 9.27 -0.81
N HIS A 213 19.46 9.97 -1.86
CA HIS A 213 20.35 10.65 -2.80
C HIS A 213 21.16 11.76 -2.13
N ARG A 214 20.52 12.62 -1.33
CA ARG A 214 21.18 13.76 -0.66
C ARG A 214 22.18 13.33 0.41
N THR A 215 21.89 12.27 1.14
CA THR A 215 22.72 11.79 2.25
C THR A 215 23.72 10.70 1.85
N GLY A 216 23.58 10.11 0.67
CA GLY A 216 24.36 8.94 0.24
C GLY A 216 24.01 7.65 1.00
N ARG A 217 22.94 7.66 1.83
CA ARG A 217 22.52 6.50 2.62
C ARG A 217 21.70 5.53 1.76
N GLN A 218 21.80 4.23 2.08
CA GLN A 218 21.06 3.20 1.37
C GLN A 218 19.54 3.29 1.64
N MET A 219 18.77 2.82 0.66
CA MET A 219 17.31 2.83 0.73
C MET A 219 16.75 1.46 0.36
N ALA A 220 15.87 0.92 1.20
CA ALA A 220 15.00 -0.20 0.88
C ALA A 220 13.60 0.29 0.49
N LEU A 221 12.92 -0.51 -0.33
CA LEU A 221 11.51 -0.36 -0.67
C LEU A 221 10.78 -1.66 -0.34
N THR A 222 9.70 -1.61 0.42
CA THR A 222 8.71 -2.70 0.46
C THR A 222 7.41 -2.23 -0.17
N GLU A 223 6.93 -2.95 -1.17
CA GLU A 223 5.69 -2.62 -1.86
C GLU A 223 4.64 -3.70 -1.61
N HIS A 224 3.62 -3.36 -0.82
CA HIS A 224 2.55 -4.29 -0.42
C HIS A 224 1.54 -4.56 -1.53
N GLY A 225 1.20 -3.55 -2.29
CA GLY A 225 0.43 -3.59 -3.54
C GLY A 225 1.20 -2.82 -4.61
N ILE A 226 0.83 -2.88 -5.87
CA ILE A 226 1.51 -2.11 -6.93
C ILE A 226 0.88 -0.72 -6.99
N TYR A 227 1.58 0.25 -6.39
CA TYR A 227 1.08 1.60 -6.15
C TYR A 227 0.55 2.28 -7.41
N SER A 228 1.31 2.26 -8.51
CA SER A 228 0.89 2.85 -9.78
C SER A 228 -0.45 2.29 -10.27
N ARG A 229 -0.67 0.98 -10.13
CA ARG A 229 -1.91 0.31 -10.56
C ARG A 229 -3.08 0.58 -9.62
N GLU A 230 -2.83 0.70 -8.32
CA GLU A 230 -3.84 1.09 -7.34
C GLU A 230 -4.30 2.52 -7.60
N ARG A 231 -3.37 3.43 -7.89
CA ARG A 231 -3.70 4.80 -8.32
C ARG A 231 -4.48 4.82 -9.64
N ASP A 232 -4.13 4.02 -10.63
CA ASP A 232 -4.90 3.92 -11.89
C ASP A 232 -6.36 3.50 -11.63
N MET A 233 -6.60 2.56 -10.71
CA MET A 233 -7.96 2.15 -10.32
C MET A 233 -8.73 3.24 -9.56
N GLU A 234 -8.06 3.99 -8.70
CA GLU A 234 -8.66 5.12 -8.00
C GLU A 234 -8.99 6.26 -8.96
N LEU A 235 -8.07 6.60 -9.86
CA LEU A 235 -8.29 7.62 -10.91
C LEU A 235 -9.45 7.26 -11.83
N ALA A 236 -9.64 5.98 -12.13
CA ALA A 236 -10.77 5.52 -12.94
C ALA A 236 -12.14 5.76 -12.28
N ARG A 237 -12.18 5.87 -10.94
CA ARG A 237 -13.38 6.11 -10.12
C ARG A 237 -13.50 7.57 -9.64
N ALA A 238 -12.50 8.40 -9.93
CA ALA A 238 -12.43 9.76 -9.41
C ALA A 238 -13.43 10.70 -10.11
N ASP A 239 -14.49 11.08 -9.41
CA ASP A 239 -15.54 11.99 -9.91
C ASP A 239 -15.05 13.45 -10.07
N TRP A 240 -13.94 13.80 -9.42
CA TRP A 240 -13.32 15.12 -9.50
C TRP A 240 -12.49 15.35 -10.78
N ILE A 241 -12.17 14.27 -11.52
CA ILE A 241 -11.58 14.36 -12.85
C ILE A 241 -12.71 14.27 -13.87
N ARG A 242 -13.27 15.42 -14.23
CA ARG A 242 -14.35 15.52 -15.22
C ARG A 242 -13.73 15.65 -16.60
N ASP A 243 -14.23 14.88 -17.56
CA ASP A 243 -13.93 15.06 -18.96
C ASP A 243 -14.91 16.08 -19.57
N ALA A 244 -14.40 16.99 -20.40
CA ALA A 244 -15.24 17.91 -21.16
C ALA A 244 -16.27 17.18 -22.04
N ALA A 245 -15.99 15.93 -22.42
CA ALA A 245 -16.89 15.07 -23.16
C ALA A 245 -18.09 14.54 -22.34
N GLU A 246 -18.00 14.53 -21.00
CA GLU A 246 -19.09 14.10 -20.11
C GLU A 246 -20.03 15.28 -19.76
N ALA A 247 -19.59 16.52 -19.97
CA ALA A 247 -20.38 17.72 -19.65
C ALA A 247 -21.40 18.08 -20.74
N ASP A 248 -21.31 17.53 -21.94
CA ASP A 248 -22.14 17.90 -23.10
C ASP A 248 -23.25 16.87 -23.43
N ASP A 249 -23.48 15.85 -22.61
CA ASP A 249 -24.50 14.82 -22.83
C ASP A 249 -25.92 15.23 -22.36
N GLY A 250 -26.29 16.51 -22.55
CA GLY A 250 -27.69 16.98 -22.48
C GLY A 250 -28.53 16.62 -23.72
N GLY A 251 -27.97 15.93 -24.72
CA GLY A 251 -28.61 15.60 -25.97
C GLY A 251 -28.73 14.10 -26.24
N PHE A 252 -29.96 13.66 -26.57
CA PHE A 252 -30.26 12.34 -27.14
C PHE A 252 -29.51 12.12 -28.46
N GLY A 253 -28.19 11.79 -28.41
CA GLY A 253 -27.38 11.44 -29.55
C GLY A 253 -27.02 9.96 -29.53
N LEU A 254 -27.42 9.19 -30.55
CA LEU A 254 -26.94 7.84 -30.79
C LEU A 254 -25.40 7.84 -30.87
N ARG A 255 -24.74 7.40 -29.79
CA ARG A 255 -23.30 7.16 -29.78
C ARG A 255 -23.00 5.99 -30.71
N THR A 256 -22.37 6.28 -31.85
CA THR A 256 -21.68 5.24 -32.62
C THR A 256 -20.49 4.78 -31.78
N ALA A 257 -20.65 3.60 -31.17
CA ALA A 257 -19.69 3.02 -30.25
C ALA A 257 -18.40 2.64 -30.99
N THR A 258 -17.38 3.48 -30.90
CA THR A 258 -16.00 3.02 -31.02
C THR A 258 -15.58 2.51 -29.63
N TRP A 259 -15.50 1.20 -29.49
CA TRP A 259 -15.26 0.44 -28.25
C TRP A 259 -13.81 0.53 -27.75
N ALA A 260 -13.23 1.68 -27.60
CA ALA A 260 -12.06 1.87 -26.75
C ALA A 260 -12.39 2.97 -25.74
N PRO A 261 -12.39 2.69 -24.42
CA PRO A 261 -12.51 3.77 -23.46
C PRO A 261 -11.32 4.71 -23.67
N ARG A 262 -11.57 5.89 -24.23
CA ARG A 262 -10.55 6.95 -24.29
C ARG A 262 -10.25 7.32 -22.84
N ILE A 263 -9.03 6.99 -22.39
CA ILE A 263 -8.56 7.45 -21.07
C ILE A 263 -8.48 8.97 -21.15
N SER A 264 -9.18 9.65 -20.23
CA SER A 264 -9.15 11.10 -20.06
C SER A 264 -7.71 11.64 -20.11
N PRO A 265 -7.44 12.73 -20.82
CA PRO A 265 -6.14 13.38 -20.82
C PRO A 265 -5.62 13.68 -19.42
N LEU A 266 -6.48 14.12 -18.52
CA LEU A 266 -6.12 14.43 -17.13
C LEU A 266 -5.83 13.16 -16.32
N ARG A 267 -6.60 12.08 -16.50
CA ARG A 267 -6.29 10.77 -15.89
C ARG A 267 -4.97 10.22 -16.40
N ARG A 268 -4.66 10.41 -17.68
CA ARG A 268 -3.38 10.04 -18.27
C ARG A 268 -2.22 10.81 -17.63
N LEU A 269 -2.37 12.11 -17.41
CA LEU A 269 -1.39 12.95 -16.72
C LEU A 269 -1.06 12.40 -15.32
N TRP A 270 -2.09 12.11 -14.51
CA TRP A 270 -1.91 11.54 -13.18
C TRP A 270 -1.30 10.14 -13.21
N SER A 271 -1.75 9.28 -14.12
CA SER A 271 -1.20 7.92 -14.28
C SER A 271 0.29 7.95 -14.64
N ARG A 272 0.70 8.84 -15.57
CA ARG A 272 2.12 9.04 -15.92
C ARG A 272 2.93 9.52 -14.72
N PHE A 273 2.40 10.48 -13.98
CA PHE A 273 3.05 11.00 -12.78
C PHE A 273 3.30 9.88 -11.74
N PHE A 274 2.31 9.09 -11.40
CA PHE A 274 2.48 8.02 -10.40
C PHE A 274 3.41 6.90 -10.90
N ARG A 275 3.37 6.57 -12.18
CA ARG A 275 4.35 5.64 -12.77
C ARG A 275 5.77 6.21 -12.74
N GLY A 276 5.93 7.49 -13.00
CA GLY A 276 7.20 8.19 -12.86
C GLY A 276 7.77 8.09 -11.45
N LEU A 277 6.94 8.33 -10.41
CA LEU A 277 7.35 8.15 -9.02
C LEU A 277 7.80 6.71 -8.73
N SER A 278 7.07 5.71 -9.27
CA SER A 278 7.44 4.31 -9.07
C SER A 278 8.79 3.99 -9.70
N ARG A 279 9.03 4.40 -10.96
CA ARG A 279 10.31 4.18 -11.66
C ARG A 279 11.48 4.86 -10.96
N LEU A 280 11.28 6.11 -10.51
CA LEU A 280 12.27 6.86 -9.74
C LEU A 280 12.64 6.11 -8.45
N THR A 281 11.65 5.62 -7.72
CA THR A 281 11.85 4.88 -6.48
C THR A 281 12.55 3.54 -6.74
N TYR A 282 12.17 2.80 -7.78
CA TYR A 282 12.84 1.54 -8.18
C TYR A 282 14.30 1.77 -8.59
N ALA A 283 14.59 2.84 -9.32
CA ALA A 283 15.94 3.18 -9.73
C ALA A 283 16.86 3.47 -8.53
N GLN A 284 16.35 4.21 -7.53
CA GLN A 284 17.11 4.61 -6.35
C GLN A 284 17.23 3.49 -5.29
N ALA A 285 16.21 2.65 -5.13
CA ALA A 285 16.24 1.59 -4.13
C ALA A 285 17.46 0.68 -4.28
N THR A 286 18.15 0.40 -3.17
CA THR A 286 19.23 -0.59 -3.09
C THR A 286 18.66 -2.00 -3.13
N ARG A 287 17.54 -2.21 -2.43
CA ARG A 287 16.76 -3.45 -2.41
C ARG A 287 15.27 -3.14 -2.51
N ILE A 288 14.56 -3.98 -3.24
CA ILE A 288 13.11 -3.93 -3.42
C ILE A 288 12.53 -5.23 -2.88
N LEU A 289 11.66 -5.13 -1.88
CA LEU A 289 10.98 -6.27 -1.32
C LEU A 289 9.54 -6.30 -1.80
N THR A 290 9.10 -7.46 -2.21
CA THR A 290 7.74 -7.71 -2.67
C THR A 290 7.16 -8.95 -2.00
N LEU A 291 5.83 -9.03 -1.96
CA LEU A 291 5.15 -10.08 -1.19
C LEU A 291 4.92 -11.37 -2.00
N SER A 292 4.99 -11.31 -3.35
CA SER A 292 4.62 -12.43 -4.22
C SER A 292 5.32 -12.37 -5.58
N ASP A 293 5.35 -13.50 -6.30
CA ASP A 293 5.87 -13.54 -7.66
C ASP A 293 4.98 -12.76 -8.65
N VAL A 294 3.67 -12.72 -8.40
CA VAL A 294 2.73 -11.90 -9.20
C VAL A 294 3.07 -10.41 -9.11
N ASN A 295 3.35 -9.91 -7.90
CA ASN A 295 3.74 -8.51 -7.73
C ASN A 295 5.14 -8.25 -8.32
N ARG A 296 6.10 -9.17 -8.11
CA ARG A 296 7.43 -9.09 -8.73
C ARG A 296 7.37 -8.92 -10.25
N LYS A 297 6.55 -9.73 -10.93
CA LYS A 297 6.36 -9.62 -12.39
C LYS A 297 5.79 -8.26 -12.81
N LYS A 298 4.85 -7.71 -12.03
CA LYS A 298 4.29 -6.38 -12.28
C LYS A 298 5.32 -5.28 -12.08
N GLN A 299 6.12 -5.36 -11.00
CA GLN A 299 7.20 -4.40 -10.73
C GLN A 299 8.25 -4.39 -11.85
N ILE A 300 8.66 -5.57 -12.34
CA ILE A 300 9.58 -5.69 -13.48
C ILE A 300 8.97 -5.04 -14.73
N ALA A 301 7.69 -5.31 -15.02
CA ALA A 301 6.99 -4.70 -16.15
C ALA A 301 6.85 -3.17 -16.02
N ASP A 302 6.83 -2.64 -14.79
CA ASP A 302 6.76 -1.20 -14.51
C ASP A 302 8.16 -0.55 -14.41
N GLY A 303 9.27 -1.32 -14.61
CA GLY A 303 10.65 -0.81 -14.71
C GLY A 303 11.54 -1.09 -13.50
N ALA A 304 11.12 -1.93 -12.55
CA ALA A 304 11.98 -2.31 -11.44
C ALA A 304 13.12 -3.26 -11.90
N PRO A 305 14.39 -3.01 -11.55
CA PRO A 305 15.51 -3.88 -11.86
C PRO A 305 15.34 -5.25 -11.18
N VAL A 306 15.35 -6.32 -11.97
CA VAL A 306 15.06 -7.69 -11.49
C VAL A 306 16.03 -8.18 -10.41
N GLU A 307 17.30 -7.77 -10.50
CA GLU A 307 18.38 -8.13 -9.58
C GLU A 307 18.26 -7.49 -8.19
N LYS A 308 17.42 -6.46 -8.06
CA LYS A 308 17.16 -5.79 -6.78
C LYS A 308 15.96 -6.36 -6.03
N ILE A 309 15.15 -7.23 -6.67
CA ILE A 309 13.86 -7.65 -6.14
C ILE A 309 13.99 -8.99 -5.38
N ASP A 310 13.68 -8.95 -4.10
CA ASP A 310 13.55 -10.12 -3.24
C ASP A 310 12.07 -10.33 -2.86
N ILE A 311 11.63 -11.59 -2.78
CA ILE A 311 10.27 -11.93 -2.34
C ILE A 311 10.32 -12.25 -0.84
N VAL A 312 9.71 -11.39 -0.04
CA VAL A 312 9.54 -11.57 1.41
C VAL A 312 8.03 -11.52 1.71
N PRO A 313 7.37 -12.68 1.83
CA PRO A 313 5.94 -12.71 2.13
C PRO A 313 5.63 -12.13 3.50
N ASN A 314 4.39 -11.66 3.68
CA ASN A 314 3.87 -11.39 5.02
C ASN A 314 3.85 -12.68 5.85
N GLY A 315 4.06 -12.53 7.15
CA GLY A 315 3.98 -13.62 8.10
C GLY A 315 2.90 -13.39 9.17
N VAL A 316 2.43 -14.47 9.77
CA VAL A 316 1.51 -14.44 10.90
C VAL A 316 2.02 -15.32 12.04
N ASP A 317 1.56 -15.03 13.25
CA ASP A 317 1.78 -15.91 14.40
C ASP A 317 0.76 -17.05 14.37
N LEU A 318 1.22 -18.21 14.76
CA LEU A 318 0.33 -19.35 14.94
C LEU A 318 -0.32 -19.27 16.33
N PRO A 319 -1.62 -19.58 16.48
CA PRO A 319 -2.23 -19.74 17.80
C PRO A 319 -1.44 -20.75 18.65
N ALA A 320 -1.28 -20.45 19.94
CA ALA A 320 -0.54 -21.32 20.88
C ALA A 320 -1.18 -22.71 20.99
N GLU A 321 -2.50 -22.80 20.91
CA GLU A 321 -3.24 -24.05 20.86
C GLU A 321 -3.80 -24.29 19.46
N PRO A 322 -3.70 -25.52 18.92
CA PRO A 322 -4.35 -25.83 17.66
C PRO A 322 -5.86 -25.61 17.77
N PRO A 323 -6.51 -25.05 16.74
CA PRO A 323 -7.95 -24.83 16.74
C PRO A 323 -8.73 -26.14 16.91
N PRO A 324 -9.94 -26.12 17.50
CA PRO A 324 -10.75 -27.31 17.77
C PRO A 324 -10.97 -28.23 16.54
N LEU A 325 -11.04 -27.63 15.34
CA LEU A 325 -11.18 -28.38 14.09
C LEU A 325 -9.97 -29.27 13.76
N LEU A 326 -8.77 -28.92 14.21
CA LEU A 326 -7.54 -29.68 14.00
C LEU A 326 -7.24 -30.65 15.14
N GLN A 327 -7.66 -30.33 16.39
CA GLN A 327 -7.57 -31.26 17.52
C GLN A 327 -8.38 -32.54 17.29
N ALA A 328 -9.50 -32.44 16.56
CA ALA A 328 -10.31 -33.59 16.19
C ALA A 328 -9.60 -34.54 15.21
N ASP A 329 -8.75 -34.03 14.33
CA ASP A 329 -8.01 -34.87 13.37
C ASP A 329 -6.80 -35.57 14.03
N GLU A 330 -6.15 -34.93 15.01
CA GLU A 330 -5.09 -35.55 15.83
C GLU A 330 -5.68 -36.65 16.73
N ALA A 331 -6.84 -36.37 17.36
CA ALA A 331 -7.55 -37.37 18.17
C ALA A 331 -8.07 -38.57 17.35
N ALA A 332 -8.48 -38.32 16.09
CA ALA A 332 -8.91 -39.40 15.18
C ALA A 332 -7.74 -40.26 14.69
N ALA A 333 -6.54 -39.70 14.55
CA ALA A 333 -5.32 -40.46 14.22
C ALA A 333 -4.89 -41.38 15.38
N ASP A 334 -5.22 -41.00 16.62
CA ASP A 334 -4.95 -41.79 17.84
C ASP A 334 -6.10 -42.76 18.21
N GLY A 335 -7.12 -42.93 17.33
CA GLY A 335 -8.21 -43.91 17.52
C GLY A 335 -9.31 -43.44 18.50
N HIS A 336 -9.37 -42.14 18.82
CA HIS A 336 -10.43 -41.58 19.65
C HIS A 336 -11.64 -41.16 18.79
N GLU A 337 -12.83 -41.22 19.36
CA GLU A 337 -14.12 -40.98 18.73
C GLU A 337 -14.14 -39.58 18.07
N VAL A 338 -14.43 -39.54 16.78
CA VAL A 338 -14.45 -38.33 15.95
C VAL A 338 -15.49 -37.36 16.50
N ILE A 339 -15.06 -36.18 16.97
CA ILE A 339 -15.96 -35.10 17.32
C ILE A 339 -16.85 -34.83 16.10
N GLU A 340 -18.17 -35.02 16.27
CA GLU A 340 -19.16 -34.75 15.23
C GLU A 340 -18.92 -33.37 14.61
N LEU A 341 -18.88 -33.36 13.28
CA LEU A 341 -18.89 -32.13 12.50
C LEU A 341 -19.99 -31.22 13.04
N ARG A 342 -19.65 -29.97 13.35
CA ARG A 342 -20.65 -28.99 13.78
C ARG A 342 -21.83 -29.05 12.81
N PRO A 343 -23.05 -29.21 13.33
CA PRO A 343 -24.22 -29.31 12.49
C PRO A 343 -24.43 -28.03 11.67
N SER A 344 -25.09 -28.11 10.52
CA SER A 344 -25.62 -26.98 9.77
C SER A 344 -26.23 -25.92 10.74
N PRO A 345 -26.05 -24.61 10.45
CA PRO A 345 -25.52 -23.99 9.23
C PRO A 345 -24.00 -23.82 9.19
N MET A 346 -23.40 -23.86 7.98
CA MET A 346 -21.98 -23.56 7.78
C MET A 346 -21.71 -22.07 8.05
N ARG A 347 -20.72 -21.77 8.88
CA ARG A 347 -20.36 -20.38 9.27
C ARG A 347 -19.39 -19.79 8.27
N VAL A 348 -19.88 -18.79 7.53
CA VAL A 348 -19.17 -18.10 6.45
C VAL A 348 -18.76 -16.72 6.91
N GLY A 349 -17.48 -16.39 6.86
CA GLY A 349 -16.96 -15.06 7.24
C GLY A 349 -16.49 -14.25 6.04
N PHE A 350 -16.96 -13.00 5.94
CA PHE A 350 -16.24 -11.93 5.26
C PHE A 350 -15.50 -11.14 6.35
N VAL A 351 -14.17 -11.03 6.23
CA VAL A 351 -13.34 -10.34 7.23
C VAL A 351 -12.58 -9.22 6.53
N GLY A 352 -12.83 -7.97 6.91
CA GLY A 352 -12.18 -6.81 6.33
C GLY A 352 -13.02 -5.54 6.38
N ARG A 353 -12.44 -4.42 5.94
CA ARG A 353 -13.12 -3.12 5.81
C ARG A 353 -14.25 -3.22 4.78
N VAL A 354 -15.40 -2.62 5.10
CA VAL A 354 -16.55 -2.58 4.19
C VAL A 354 -16.39 -1.39 3.23
N VAL A 355 -15.60 -1.59 2.19
CA VAL A 355 -15.27 -0.59 1.17
C VAL A 355 -15.38 -1.18 -0.24
N PRO A 356 -15.60 -0.37 -1.30
CA PRO A 356 -15.86 -0.86 -2.66
C PRO A 356 -14.79 -1.80 -3.21
N ILE A 357 -13.52 -1.61 -2.89
CA ILE A 357 -12.42 -2.45 -3.38
C ILE A 357 -12.51 -3.91 -2.87
N LYS A 358 -13.16 -4.13 -1.72
CA LYS A 358 -13.39 -5.46 -1.13
C LYS A 358 -14.62 -6.18 -1.70
N ASP A 359 -15.42 -5.51 -2.50
CA ASP A 359 -16.59 -6.03 -3.22
C ASP A 359 -17.54 -6.91 -2.39
N LEU A 360 -17.99 -6.37 -1.25
CA LEU A 360 -18.96 -7.04 -0.39
C LEU A 360 -20.29 -7.34 -1.14
N ILE A 361 -20.61 -6.61 -2.20
CA ILE A 361 -21.81 -6.84 -3.03
C ILE A 361 -21.74 -8.21 -3.71
N THR A 362 -20.60 -8.57 -4.30
CA THR A 362 -20.39 -9.91 -4.89
C THR A 362 -20.48 -11.00 -3.82
N PHE A 363 -19.92 -10.79 -2.64
CA PHE A 363 -20.04 -11.70 -1.50
C PHE A 363 -21.51 -11.94 -1.12
N ILE A 364 -22.28 -10.88 -0.87
CA ILE A 364 -23.70 -10.95 -0.47
C ILE A 364 -24.52 -11.71 -1.52
N ARG A 365 -24.32 -11.40 -2.81
CA ARG A 365 -25.02 -12.08 -3.92
C ARG A 365 -24.63 -13.56 -4.03
N GLY A 366 -23.35 -13.88 -3.82
CA GLY A 366 -22.87 -15.26 -3.79
C GLY A 366 -23.48 -16.05 -2.63
N CYS A 367 -23.57 -15.46 -1.45
CA CYS A 367 -24.23 -16.06 -0.29
C CYS A 367 -25.74 -16.25 -0.51
N ASP A 368 -26.45 -15.24 -1.07
CA ASP A 368 -27.88 -15.39 -1.39
C ASP A 368 -28.15 -16.55 -2.34
N GLU A 369 -27.33 -16.68 -3.39
CA GLU A 369 -27.44 -17.80 -4.34
C GLU A 369 -27.20 -19.14 -3.64
N ALA A 370 -26.17 -19.24 -2.79
CA ALA A 370 -25.85 -20.46 -2.05
C ALA A 370 -26.93 -20.83 -1.03
N LEU A 371 -27.53 -19.85 -0.34
CA LEU A 371 -28.62 -20.02 0.64
C LEU A 371 -29.89 -20.62 0.05
N ARG A 372 -30.02 -20.70 -1.28
CA ARG A 372 -31.13 -21.44 -1.96
C ARG A 372 -30.94 -22.96 -1.92
N SER A 373 -29.75 -23.44 -1.61
CA SER A 373 -29.38 -24.85 -1.73
C SER A 373 -28.74 -25.45 -0.48
N VAL A 374 -28.26 -24.63 0.45
CA VAL A 374 -27.56 -25.02 1.68
C VAL A 374 -27.78 -23.97 2.78
N ASP A 375 -27.71 -24.41 4.04
CA ASP A 375 -27.85 -23.53 5.18
C ASP A 375 -26.51 -22.87 5.54
N LEU A 376 -26.50 -21.53 5.61
CA LEU A 376 -25.33 -20.72 5.94
C LEU A 376 -25.65 -19.73 7.08
N ASP A 377 -24.71 -19.55 8.01
CA ASP A 377 -24.63 -18.43 8.95
C ASP A 377 -23.54 -17.47 8.44
N VAL A 378 -23.94 -16.37 7.83
CA VAL A 378 -23.05 -15.45 7.13
C VAL A 378 -22.74 -14.24 7.99
N ARG A 379 -21.45 -13.96 8.19
CA ARG A 379 -20.96 -12.92 9.08
C ARG A 379 -20.07 -11.94 8.32
N VAL A 380 -20.43 -10.66 8.36
CA VAL A 380 -19.62 -9.55 7.85
C VAL A 380 -18.93 -8.90 9.04
N ILE A 381 -17.61 -9.02 9.09
CA ILE A 381 -16.78 -8.65 10.23
C ILE A 381 -15.75 -7.60 9.80
N GLY A 382 -15.80 -6.42 10.39
CA GLY A 382 -14.87 -5.33 10.11
C GLY A 382 -15.50 -3.94 10.19
N PRO A 383 -14.68 -2.89 10.11
CA PRO A 383 -15.14 -1.50 10.18
C PRO A 383 -15.95 -1.09 8.95
N MET A 384 -16.95 -0.22 9.16
CA MET A 384 -17.92 0.23 8.15
C MET A 384 -17.95 1.76 7.99
N GLU A 385 -17.14 2.46 8.76
CA GLU A 385 -17.18 3.91 8.88
C GLU A 385 -16.41 4.63 7.75
N GLU A 386 -15.48 3.93 7.10
CA GLU A 386 -14.62 4.50 6.06
C GLU A 386 -15.42 4.90 4.80
N ASP A 387 -16.41 4.09 4.42
CA ASP A 387 -17.37 4.41 3.35
C ASP A 387 -18.80 4.04 3.81
N GLY A 388 -19.40 4.93 4.58
CA GLY A 388 -20.75 4.74 5.11
C GLY A 388 -21.82 4.61 4.01
N GLY A 389 -21.62 5.26 2.87
CA GLY A 389 -22.50 5.13 1.71
C GLY A 389 -22.48 3.76 1.08
N TYR A 390 -21.31 3.16 0.93
CA TYR A 390 -21.15 1.79 0.45
C TYR A 390 -21.69 0.78 1.46
N ALA A 391 -21.37 0.95 2.74
CA ALA A 391 -21.88 0.09 3.82
C ALA A 391 -23.43 0.11 3.88
N SER A 392 -24.06 1.28 3.71
CA SER A 392 -25.53 1.39 3.62
C SER A 392 -26.08 0.61 2.41
N ARG A 393 -25.52 0.80 1.23
CA ARG A 393 -25.92 0.04 0.03
C ARG A 393 -25.84 -1.48 0.21
N CYS A 394 -24.82 -1.96 0.93
CA CYS A 394 -24.67 -3.39 1.25
C CYS A 394 -25.78 -3.89 2.19
N ARG A 395 -26.11 -3.13 3.24
CA ARG A 395 -27.23 -3.46 4.15
C ARG A 395 -28.58 -3.44 3.44
N ASP A 396 -28.81 -2.45 2.61
CA ASP A 396 -30.03 -2.33 1.80
C ASP A 396 -30.17 -3.50 0.82
N LEU A 397 -29.05 -3.98 0.28
CA LEU A 397 -29.05 -5.18 -0.57
C LEU A 397 -29.47 -6.42 0.23
N VAL A 398 -28.91 -6.64 1.42
CA VAL A 398 -29.30 -7.76 2.31
C VAL A 398 -30.78 -7.69 2.67
N ALA A 399 -31.31 -6.49 3.00
CA ALA A 399 -32.71 -6.28 3.31
C ALA A 399 -33.63 -6.60 2.10
N ARG A 400 -33.28 -6.10 0.90
CA ARG A 400 -34.03 -6.38 -0.34
C ARG A 400 -34.04 -7.86 -0.72
N LEU A 401 -32.97 -8.60 -0.39
CA LEU A 401 -32.92 -10.04 -0.62
C LEU A 401 -33.67 -10.85 0.44
N GLY A 402 -34.15 -10.22 1.52
CA GLY A 402 -34.83 -10.90 2.63
C GLY A 402 -33.90 -11.80 3.45
N ARG A 403 -32.60 -11.44 3.56
CA ARG A 403 -31.55 -12.28 4.18
C ARG A 403 -31.00 -11.71 5.49
N ALA A 404 -31.71 -10.79 6.15
CA ALA A 404 -31.22 -10.10 7.34
C ALA A 404 -30.92 -11.03 8.54
N GLU A 405 -31.59 -12.18 8.61
CA GLU A 405 -31.33 -13.17 9.66
C GLU A 405 -30.11 -14.05 9.37
N GLN A 406 -29.84 -14.34 8.10
CA GLN A 406 -28.75 -15.20 7.68
C GLN A 406 -27.44 -14.44 7.44
N ILE A 407 -27.51 -13.15 7.04
CA ILE A 407 -26.35 -12.30 6.73
C ILE A 407 -26.26 -11.16 7.75
N ARG A 408 -25.36 -11.27 8.69
CA ARG A 408 -25.25 -10.37 9.84
C ARG A 408 -23.97 -9.52 9.78
N PHE A 409 -24.11 -8.23 10.04
CA PHE A 409 -22.99 -7.27 10.18
C PHE A 409 -22.61 -7.16 11.65
N LEU A 410 -21.42 -7.64 12.01
CA LEU A 410 -20.97 -7.75 13.40
C LEU A 410 -20.04 -6.60 13.83
N GLY A 411 -19.56 -5.77 12.88
CA GLY A 411 -18.57 -4.75 13.17
C GLY A 411 -17.15 -5.31 13.39
N PRO A 412 -16.21 -4.49 13.87
CA PRO A 412 -14.85 -4.93 14.12
C PRO A 412 -14.76 -5.85 15.34
N MET A 413 -13.97 -6.93 15.20
CA MET A 413 -13.72 -7.93 16.25
C MET A 413 -12.23 -8.27 16.31
N PRO A 414 -11.68 -8.68 17.46
CA PRO A 414 -10.31 -9.18 17.56
C PRO A 414 -10.11 -10.47 16.76
N PRO A 415 -9.02 -10.63 15.99
CA PRO A 415 -8.75 -11.81 15.15
C PRO A 415 -8.90 -13.14 15.88
N ALA A 416 -8.42 -13.23 17.12
CA ALA A 416 -8.52 -14.43 17.96
C ALA A 416 -9.96 -14.91 18.22
N LYS A 417 -10.96 -14.03 18.09
CA LYS A 417 -12.39 -14.36 18.24
C LYS A 417 -13.11 -14.60 16.91
N ILE A 418 -12.46 -14.31 15.79
CA ILE A 418 -13.07 -14.39 14.46
C ILE A 418 -12.90 -15.80 13.88
N TYR A 419 -11.65 -16.15 13.60
CA TYR A 419 -11.34 -17.33 12.76
C TYR A 419 -11.69 -18.67 13.41
N PRO A 420 -11.49 -18.90 14.73
CA PRO A 420 -11.88 -20.16 15.36
C PRO A 420 -13.37 -20.47 15.29
N ASP A 421 -14.19 -19.44 15.06
CA ASP A 421 -15.66 -19.56 14.97
C ASP A 421 -16.18 -19.50 13.52
N LEU A 422 -15.33 -19.68 12.52
CA LEU A 422 -15.68 -19.74 11.10
C LEU A 422 -15.36 -21.13 10.52
N ASP A 423 -16.13 -21.53 9.51
CA ASP A 423 -15.92 -22.76 8.74
C ASP A 423 -15.29 -22.46 7.36
N VAL A 424 -15.43 -21.23 6.88
CA VAL A 424 -14.82 -20.73 5.65
C VAL A 424 -14.72 -19.21 5.68
N VAL A 425 -13.63 -18.66 5.16
CA VAL A 425 -13.47 -17.22 4.92
C VAL A 425 -13.58 -16.94 3.42
N VAL A 426 -14.28 -15.86 3.07
CA VAL A 426 -14.49 -15.47 1.67
C VAL A 426 -13.97 -14.07 1.42
N LEU A 427 -13.12 -13.92 0.39
CA LEU A 427 -12.62 -12.65 -0.13
C LEU A 427 -13.10 -12.47 -1.56
N THR A 428 -13.83 -11.39 -1.83
CA THR A 428 -14.35 -11.06 -3.17
C THR A 428 -13.69 -9.82 -3.78
N SER A 429 -12.56 -9.41 -3.24
CA SER A 429 -11.86 -8.17 -3.56
C SER A 429 -11.55 -8.00 -5.05
N PHE A 430 -11.56 -6.75 -5.53
CA PHE A 430 -11.08 -6.37 -6.87
C PHE A 430 -9.55 -6.28 -6.95
N SER A 431 -8.89 -5.99 -5.84
CA SER A 431 -7.43 -5.90 -5.75
C SER A 431 -6.95 -6.27 -4.36
N GLU A 432 -5.85 -7.00 -4.29
CA GLU A 432 -5.11 -7.33 -3.08
C GLU A 432 -3.61 -7.36 -3.40
N GLY A 433 -2.79 -7.11 -2.38
CA GLY A 433 -1.38 -7.49 -2.43
C GLY A 433 -1.22 -8.94 -1.99
N GLN A 434 -1.03 -9.12 -0.69
CA GLN A 434 -1.05 -10.42 0.00
C GLN A 434 -1.91 -10.27 1.26
N PRO A 435 -3.20 -10.67 1.21
CA PRO A 435 -4.13 -10.39 2.28
C PRO A 435 -3.84 -11.20 3.54
N LEU A 436 -3.56 -10.53 4.66
CA LEU A 436 -3.32 -11.15 5.97
C LEU A 436 -4.49 -12.03 6.42
N VAL A 437 -5.71 -11.66 6.07
CA VAL A 437 -6.95 -12.42 6.36
C VAL A 437 -6.86 -13.88 5.90
N ILE A 438 -6.20 -14.16 4.77
CA ILE A 438 -5.97 -15.53 4.30
C ILE A 438 -4.98 -16.26 5.22
N LEU A 439 -3.88 -15.61 5.61
CA LEU A 439 -2.88 -16.20 6.50
C LEU A 439 -3.44 -16.45 7.90
N GLU A 440 -4.22 -15.51 8.42
CA GLU A 440 -4.90 -15.62 9.70
C GLU A 440 -5.94 -16.75 9.72
N ALA A 441 -6.73 -16.89 8.63
CA ALA A 441 -7.65 -18.00 8.46
C ALA A 441 -6.91 -19.35 8.43
N TYR A 442 -5.82 -19.44 7.66
CA TYR A 442 -4.98 -20.64 7.60
C TYR A 442 -4.32 -20.97 8.92
N ALA A 443 -3.87 -19.98 9.67
CA ALA A 443 -3.35 -20.17 11.02
C ALA A 443 -4.38 -20.84 11.96
N CYS A 444 -5.66 -20.69 11.68
CA CYS A 444 -6.76 -21.35 12.38
C CYS A 444 -7.31 -22.59 11.67
N GLY A 445 -6.68 -23.05 10.59
CA GLY A 445 -7.14 -24.22 9.82
C GLY A 445 -8.45 -23.99 9.06
N VAL A 446 -8.80 -22.73 8.76
CA VAL A 446 -10.01 -22.33 8.04
C VAL A 446 -9.70 -22.18 6.56
N PRO A 447 -10.37 -22.91 5.66
CA PRO A 447 -10.17 -22.78 4.22
C PRO A 447 -10.74 -21.45 3.71
N VAL A 448 -10.29 -21.05 2.49
CA VAL A 448 -10.68 -19.76 1.90
C VAL A 448 -11.32 -19.92 0.54
N ILE A 449 -12.24 -19.02 0.23
CA ILE A 449 -12.69 -18.75 -1.15
C ILE A 449 -12.21 -17.33 -1.47
N SER A 450 -11.37 -17.17 -2.50
CA SER A 450 -10.80 -15.87 -2.83
C SER A 450 -10.87 -15.58 -4.32
N THR A 451 -11.07 -14.33 -4.68
CA THR A 451 -10.88 -13.86 -6.07
C THR A 451 -9.43 -13.97 -6.50
N ASP A 452 -9.20 -14.16 -7.80
CA ASP A 452 -7.88 -14.27 -8.43
C ASP A 452 -7.22 -12.89 -8.58
N VAL A 453 -6.78 -12.33 -7.47
CA VAL A 453 -6.15 -11.00 -7.41
C VAL A 453 -4.88 -11.04 -6.56
N GLY A 454 -3.86 -10.26 -6.94
CA GLY A 454 -2.61 -10.22 -6.22
C GLY A 454 -2.00 -11.61 -5.98
N ALA A 455 -1.61 -11.89 -4.76
CA ALA A 455 -1.05 -13.19 -4.35
C ALA A 455 -2.11 -14.25 -4.02
N CYS A 456 -3.41 -13.98 -4.11
CA CYS A 456 -4.45 -14.89 -3.61
C CYS A 456 -4.36 -16.29 -4.22
N ARG A 457 -4.15 -16.41 -5.54
CA ARG A 457 -3.96 -17.71 -6.18
C ARG A 457 -2.73 -18.46 -5.65
N GLU A 458 -1.59 -17.78 -5.52
CA GLU A 458 -0.37 -18.37 -4.96
C GLU A 458 -0.58 -18.85 -3.52
N MET A 459 -1.37 -18.11 -2.74
CA MET A 459 -1.69 -18.48 -1.35
C MET A 459 -2.63 -19.68 -1.27
N VAL A 460 -3.56 -19.83 -2.21
CA VAL A 460 -4.55 -20.93 -2.22
C VAL A 460 -4.00 -22.20 -2.86
N GLU A 461 -3.30 -22.08 -3.99
CA GLU A 461 -2.84 -23.21 -4.79
C GLU A 461 -1.36 -23.57 -4.57
N GLY A 462 -0.57 -22.67 -3.98
CA GLY A 462 0.86 -22.80 -3.75
C GLY A 462 1.71 -22.08 -4.79
N ARG A 463 2.82 -21.47 -4.33
CA ARG A 463 3.76 -20.70 -5.14
C ARG A 463 4.81 -21.58 -5.80
N THR A 464 5.49 -22.39 -5.01
CA THR A 464 6.57 -23.29 -5.45
C THR A 464 6.04 -24.71 -5.67
N GLU A 465 6.85 -25.58 -6.25
CA GLU A 465 6.49 -27.00 -6.41
C GLU A 465 6.25 -27.68 -5.05
N ALA A 466 7.11 -27.44 -4.08
CA ALA A 466 6.96 -27.95 -2.72
C ALA A 466 5.69 -27.43 -2.03
N ASP A 467 5.32 -26.19 -2.27
CA ASP A 467 4.10 -25.58 -1.74
C ASP A 467 2.84 -26.18 -2.43
N ARG A 468 2.86 -26.37 -3.75
CA ARG A 468 1.76 -27.01 -4.50
C ARG A 468 1.54 -28.46 -4.10
N ALA A 469 2.60 -29.17 -3.69
CA ALA A 469 2.51 -30.54 -3.19
C ALA A 469 1.69 -30.66 -1.90
N ILE A 470 1.48 -29.57 -1.14
CA ILE A 470 0.58 -29.54 0.02
C ILE A 470 -0.88 -29.74 -0.41
N GLY A 471 -1.24 -29.31 -1.62
CA GLY A 471 -2.59 -29.33 -2.15
C GLY A 471 -3.33 -27.98 -1.94
N PRO A 472 -4.51 -27.83 -2.54
CA PRO A 472 -5.28 -26.58 -2.45
C PRO A 472 -5.84 -26.36 -1.04
N SER A 473 -5.77 -25.11 -0.56
CA SER A 473 -6.31 -24.69 0.73
C SER A 473 -7.64 -23.93 0.62
N GLY A 474 -8.30 -24.02 -0.53
CA GLY A 474 -9.55 -23.35 -0.80
C GLY A 474 -9.88 -23.29 -2.29
N PHE A 475 -10.71 -22.33 -2.68
CA PHE A 475 -11.10 -22.10 -4.06
C PHE A 475 -10.70 -20.70 -4.53
N VAL A 476 -10.30 -20.61 -5.80
CA VAL A 476 -10.04 -19.34 -6.48
C VAL A 476 -11.19 -19.08 -7.47
N THR A 477 -11.76 -17.87 -7.43
CA THR A 477 -12.87 -17.44 -8.27
C THR A 477 -12.48 -16.22 -9.11
N ARG A 478 -13.22 -15.96 -10.18
CA ARG A 478 -13.06 -14.72 -10.94
C ARG A 478 -13.65 -13.53 -10.18
N VAL A 479 -13.08 -12.36 -10.40
CA VAL A 479 -13.57 -11.09 -9.86
C VAL A 479 -15.01 -10.83 -10.31
N ALA A 480 -15.83 -10.24 -9.44
CA ALA A 480 -17.23 -9.88 -9.69
C ALA A 480 -18.10 -11.05 -10.20
N THR A 481 -17.84 -12.28 -9.75
CA THR A 481 -18.57 -13.47 -10.19
C THR A 481 -19.29 -14.17 -9.02
N PRO A 482 -20.47 -13.67 -8.58
CA PRO A 482 -21.21 -14.25 -7.44
C PRO A 482 -21.53 -15.74 -7.61
N LYS A 483 -21.79 -16.18 -8.84
CA LYS A 483 -22.10 -17.59 -9.14
C LYS A 483 -20.95 -18.56 -8.83
N GLU A 484 -19.69 -18.15 -9.08
CA GLU A 484 -18.53 -18.96 -8.73
C GLU A 484 -18.35 -19.02 -7.21
N THR A 485 -18.53 -17.89 -6.52
CA THR A 485 -18.51 -17.82 -5.06
C THR A 485 -19.59 -18.75 -4.47
N ALA A 486 -20.83 -18.71 -5.00
CA ALA A 486 -21.91 -19.57 -4.58
C ALA A 486 -21.58 -21.05 -4.80
N LYS A 487 -21.05 -21.43 -5.97
CA LYS A 487 -20.64 -22.80 -6.27
C LYS A 487 -19.61 -23.32 -5.28
N ALA A 488 -18.61 -22.52 -4.95
CA ALA A 488 -17.58 -22.88 -3.99
C ALA A 488 -18.16 -23.05 -2.57
N LEU A 489 -19.04 -22.14 -2.12
CA LEU A 489 -19.76 -22.25 -0.85
C LEU A 489 -20.60 -23.51 -0.75
N ILE A 490 -21.41 -23.82 -1.78
CA ILE A 490 -22.25 -25.04 -1.84
C ILE A 490 -21.36 -26.29 -1.77
N THR A 491 -20.23 -26.30 -2.47
CA THR A 491 -19.28 -27.42 -2.45
C THR A 491 -18.74 -27.67 -1.05
N LEU A 492 -18.26 -26.62 -0.37
CA LEU A 492 -17.73 -26.73 0.99
C LEU A 492 -18.82 -27.04 2.05
N ALA A 493 -20.04 -26.58 1.86
CA ALA A 493 -21.14 -26.89 2.76
C ALA A 493 -21.57 -28.37 2.66
N ARG A 494 -21.55 -28.93 1.46
CA ARG A 494 -21.96 -30.33 1.20
C ARG A 494 -20.85 -31.35 1.47
N ASP A 495 -19.59 -30.95 1.48
CA ASP A 495 -18.45 -31.82 1.75
C ASP A 495 -17.57 -31.32 2.92
N PRO A 496 -17.96 -31.62 4.15
CA PRO A 496 -17.20 -31.27 5.33
C PRO A 496 -15.80 -31.90 5.39
N LYS A 497 -15.59 -33.05 4.75
CA LYS A 497 -14.27 -33.70 4.67
C LYS A 497 -13.33 -32.90 3.76
N LEU A 498 -13.83 -32.43 2.61
CA LEU A 498 -13.08 -31.53 1.73
C LEU A 498 -12.71 -30.23 2.47
N ARG A 499 -13.68 -29.62 3.18
CA ARG A 499 -13.48 -28.40 3.95
C ARG A 499 -12.35 -28.55 4.98
N ARG A 500 -12.35 -29.65 5.76
CA ARG A 500 -11.26 -29.97 6.71
C ARG A 500 -9.92 -30.17 6.00
N ARG A 501 -9.89 -30.98 4.95
CA ARG A 501 -8.67 -31.24 4.18
C ARG A 501 -8.05 -29.95 3.62
N MET A 502 -8.87 -29.02 3.10
CA MET A 502 -8.41 -27.72 2.63
C MET A 502 -7.91 -26.83 3.79
N GLY A 503 -8.59 -26.84 4.93
CA GLY A 503 -8.16 -26.13 6.13
C GLY A 503 -6.81 -26.64 6.66
N ALA A 504 -6.62 -27.95 6.73
CA ALA A 504 -5.35 -28.57 7.11
C ALA A 504 -4.21 -28.23 6.12
N ALA A 505 -4.51 -28.21 4.81
CA ALA A 505 -3.55 -27.75 3.78
C ALA A 505 -3.15 -26.29 4.00
N GLY A 506 -4.10 -25.40 4.30
CA GLY A 506 -3.85 -24.01 4.63
C GLY A 506 -2.97 -23.86 5.88
N ARG A 507 -3.28 -24.60 6.95
CA ARG A 507 -2.48 -24.62 8.18
C ARG A 507 -1.05 -25.08 7.92
N LYS A 508 -0.86 -26.17 7.17
CA LYS A 508 0.47 -26.65 6.81
C LYS A 508 1.24 -25.62 5.99
N ARG A 509 0.56 -24.96 5.03
CA ARG A 509 1.16 -23.92 4.19
C ARG A 509 1.65 -22.73 5.01
N VAL A 510 0.81 -22.19 5.91
CA VAL A 510 1.19 -21.04 6.74
C VAL A 510 2.33 -21.40 7.70
N THR A 511 2.31 -22.60 8.28
CA THR A 511 3.36 -23.08 9.17
C THR A 511 4.70 -23.25 8.46
N THR A 512 4.69 -23.58 7.17
CA THR A 512 5.93 -23.85 6.41
C THR A 512 6.50 -22.59 5.74
N PHE A 513 5.64 -21.65 5.26
CA PHE A 513 6.10 -20.60 4.34
C PHE A 513 5.74 -19.18 4.77
N TYR A 514 4.90 -18.99 5.81
CA TYR A 514 4.36 -17.67 6.14
C TYR A 514 4.42 -17.37 7.65
N GLN A 515 5.51 -17.79 8.31
CA GLN A 515 5.70 -17.47 9.72
C GLN A 515 6.21 -16.03 9.88
N ARG A 516 5.69 -15.32 10.89
CA ARG A 516 6.12 -13.95 11.21
C ARG A 516 7.62 -13.87 11.51
N GLN A 517 8.16 -14.84 12.24
CA GLN A 517 9.59 -14.89 12.57
C GLN A 517 10.48 -14.93 11.34
N ASP A 518 10.09 -15.64 10.26
CA ASP A 518 10.87 -15.73 9.02
C ASP A 518 10.86 -14.39 8.29
N MET A 519 9.70 -13.73 8.24
CA MET A 519 9.58 -12.36 7.72
C MET A 519 10.49 -11.41 8.49
N LEU A 520 10.42 -11.40 9.82
CA LEU A 520 11.26 -10.52 10.66
C LEU A 520 12.75 -10.81 10.49
N ALA A 521 13.14 -12.07 10.39
CA ALA A 521 14.53 -12.46 10.13
C ALA A 521 15.05 -11.92 8.79
N ALA A 522 14.23 -11.95 7.75
CA ALA A 522 14.57 -11.38 6.44
C ALA A 522 14.77 -9.85 6.51
N TYR A 523 13.90 -9.13 7.23
CA TYR A 523 14.07 -7.67 7.43
C TYR A 523 15.27 -7.34 8.34
N ARG A 524 15.57 -8.15 9.34
CA ARG A 524 16.79 -8.01 10.16
C ARG A 524 18.04 -8.13 9.30
N ALA A 525 18.10 -9.14 8.43
CA ALA A 525 19.21 -9.32 7.50
C ALA A 525 19.32 -8.14 6.51
N LEU A 526 18.21 -7.65 6.00
CA LEU A 526 18.16 -6.48 5.13
C LEU A 526 18.77 -5.25 5.83
N TYR A 527 18.25 -4.88 7.01
CA TYR A 527 18.73 -3.69 7.74
C TYR A 527 20.20 -3.83 8.14
N GLY A 528 20.63 -5.02 8.56
CA GLY A 528 22.03 -5.32 8.84
C GLY A 528 22.93 -5.13 7.62
N SER A 529 22.49 -5.55 6.43
CA SER A 529 23.23 -5.34 5.16
C SER A 529 23.34 -3.86 4.77
N MET A 530 22.42 -3.02 5.26
CA MET A 530 22.40 -1.57 5.05
C MET A 530 23.10 -0.79 6.16
N GLY A 531 23.78 -1.47 7.10
CA GLY A 531 24.57 -0.85 8.15
C GLY A 531 23.82 -0.58 9.46
N ALA A 532 22.53 -0.89 9.57
CA ALA A 532 21.76 -0.79 10.80
C ALA A 532 22.09 -1.99 11.71
N ALA A 533 22.88 -1.76 12.76
CA ALA A 533 23.44 -2.81 13.58
C ALA A 533 22.91 -2.81 15.03
N GLY A 534 22.17 -1.78 15.42
CA GLY A 534 21.73 -1.57 16.80
C GLY A 534 22.89 -1.16 17.75
N PRO A 535 22.60 -0.55 18.90
CA PRO A 535 23.61 0.00 19.80
C PRO A 535 24.58 -1.07 20.38
N ALA A 536 24.16 -2.31 20.56
CA ALA A 536 25.01 -3.36 21.11
C ALA A 536 26.11 -3.86 20.14
N VAL A 537 25.85 -3.79 18.82
CA VAL A 537 26.81 -4.20 17.78
C VAL A 537 27.74 -3.05 17.42
N ALA A 538 27.30 -1.81 17.56
CA ALA A 538 28.16 -0.63 17.37
C ALA A 538 29.25 -0.55 18.45
N ALA A 539 28.93 -0.89 19.70
CA ALA A 539 29.93 -0.95 20.79
C ALA A 539 30.98 -2.04 20.56
N ALA A 540 30.63 -3.18 19.95
CA ALA A 540 31.56 -4.25 19.65
C ALA A 540 32.51 -3.95 18.47
N LYS A 541 32.15 -3.01 17.58
CA LYS A 541 33.00 -2.56 16.48
C LYS A 541 33.95 -1.42 16.88
N GLY A 542 33.71 -0.74 18.01
CA GLY A 542 34.53 0.38 18.52
C GLY A 542 35.79 -0.06 19.27
N ASP A 543 35.89 -1.34 19.72
CA ASP A 543 36.98 -1.83 20.57
C ASP A 543 38.00 -2.72 19.83
N ALA A 544 38.15 -2.61 18.53
CA ALA A 544 39.29 -3.20 17.84
C ALA A 544 40.52 -2.27 18.02
N PRO A 545 41.59 -2.69 18.72
CA PRO A 545 42.76 -1.85 18.91
C PRO A 545 43.43 -1.59 17.56
N ALA A 546 43.69 -0.31 17.27
CA ALA A 546 44.53 0.10 16.16
C ALA A 546 45.92 -0.54 16.29
N GLY A 547 46.12 -1.63 15.57
CA GLY A 547 47.46 -2.24 15.44
C GLY A 547 48.37 -1.28 14.68
N ASN A 548 49.33 -0.71 15.37
CA ASN A 548 50.47 -0.02 14.81
C ASN A 548 51.20 -0.93 13.83
N VAL A 549 51.17 -0.63 12.56
CA VAL A 549 52.12 -1.15 11.58
C VAL A 549 53.17 -0.06 11.40
N THR A 550 54.27 -0.19 12.14
CA THR A 550 55.52 0.52 11.85
C THR A 550 56.05 0.01 10.52
N ALA A 551 56.24 0.89 9.57
CA ALA A 551 57.03 0.66 8.37
C ALA A 551 58.51 0.60 8.74
N GLU A 552 59.21 -0.47 8.42
CA GLU A 552 60.64 -0.50 8.21
C GLU A 552 61.00 -1.16 6.90
N ALA A 553 61.89 -0.47 6.16
CA ALA A 553 62.68 -0.77 4.96
C ALA A 553 61.91 -0.86 3.62
#